data_fb5d190b4eb20775bcf1b4ebb31ef7f1
#
_entry.id   fb5d190b4eb20775bcf1b4ebb31ef7f1
#
_cell.length_a   1.000
_cell.length_b   1.000
_cell.length_c   1.000
_cell.angle_alpha   90.00
_cell.angle_beta   90.00
_cell.angle_gamma   90.00
#
_symmetry.space_group_name_H-M   'P 1'
#
loop_
_entity.id
_entity.type
_entity.pdbx_description
1 polymer ?
#
loop_
_entity_poly.entity_id
_entity_poly.type
_entity_poly.pdbx_seq_one_letter_code
_entity_poly.pdbx_strand_id
1 'polypeptide(L)'
;LINAEYLSTSAFMQQADSLIEFRKVLELGLVALAAEKSTETDWAAMREVLAEQEAALRMDRSTPHGDLLFHEAIGKANIRFHKAVAEATRNPLAIMVLQAISEPLIEVSRRTNEMPGVPEAGLRQHWAIYRAIRENNPEKARHAMRAHLQAAERNAHILQTAGEAAATLPATAPTAADAGKSGEPA
;
A
#
# COMPACT_ATOMS: atom_id res chain seq x y z
N LEU A 1 6.34 -2.20 19.63
CA LEU A 1 7.28 -3.21 19.11
C LEU A 1 6.46 -4.40 18.63
N ILE A 2 6.11 -4.40 17.33
CA ILE A 2 5.44 -5.55 16.68
C ILE A 2 6.55 -6.56 16.40
N ASN A 3 6.43 -7.74 17.01
CA ASN A 3 7.44 -8.78 16.94
C ASN A 3 7.46 -9.44 15.54
N ALA A 4 8.63 -9.81 15.03
CA ALA A 4 8.81 -10.44 13.71
C ALA A 4 8.02 -11.76 13.53
N GLU A 5 7.66 -12.45 14.62
CA GLU A 5 6.77 -13.61 14.61
C GLU A 5 5.31 -13.27 14.23
N TYR A 6 4.90 -12.01 14.36
CA TYR A 6 3.59 -11.52 13.93
C TYR A 6 3.43 -11.45 12.40
N LEU A 7 4.52 -11.65 11.67
CA LEU A 7 4.55 -11.61 10.21
C LEU A 7 4.33 -13.01 9.58
N SER A 8 3.85 -14.00 10.34
CA SER A 8 3.29 -15.20 9.71
C SER A 8 2.10 -14.79 8.83
N THR A 9 2.05 -15.31 7.62
CA THR A 9 1.20 -14.80 6.53
C THR A 9 -0.26 -14.59 6.94
N SER A 10 -0.86 -15.48 7.77
CA SER A 10 -2.26 -15.37 8.20
C SER A 10 -2.51 -14.29 9.26
N ALA A 11 -1.65 -14.16 10.27
CA ALA A 11 -1.79 -13.15 11.31
C ALA A 11 -1.55 -11.73 10.78
N PHE A 12 -0.57 -11.57 9.86
CA PHE A 12 -0.32 -10.32 9.18
C PHE A 12 -1.53 -9.89 8.32
N MET A 13 -2.15 -10.81 7.60
CA MET A 13 -3.30 -10.48 6.74
C MET A 13 -4.56 -10.15 7.53
N GLN A 14 -4.84 -10.83 8.66
CA GLN A 14 -5.92 -10.44 9.57
C GLN A 14 -5.73 -9.03 10.14
N GLN A 15 -4.48 -8.63 10.41
CA GLN A 15 -4.17 -7.27 10.80
C GLN A 15 -4.34 -6.27 9.66
N ALA A 16 -4.05 -6.67 8.41
CA ALA A 16 -4.21 -5.81 7.24
C ALA A 16 -5.68 -5.38 7.07
N ASP A 17 -6.64 -6.29 7.24
CA ASP A 17 -8.07 -5.97 7.17
C ASP A 17 -8.48 -4.96 8.25
N SER A 18 -8.12 -5.23 9.52
CA SER A 18 -8.40 -4.32 10.63
C SER A 18 -7.73 -2.94 10.45
N LEU A 19 -6.53 -2.93 9.88
CA LEU A 19 -5.80 -1.71 9.59
C LEU A 19 -6.48 -0.87 8.50
N ILE A 20 -6.94 -1.53 7.43
CA ILE A 20 -7.67 -0.87 6.33
C ILE A 20 -9.03 -0.38 6.81
N GLU A 21 -9.74 -1.17 7.62
CA GLU A 21 -10.99 -0.74 8.24
C GLU A 21 -10.79 0.51 9.11
N PHE A 22 -9.77 0.51 9.97
CA PHE A 22 -9.44 1.66 10.80
C PHE A 22 -9.07 2.89 9.96
N ARG A 23 -8.31 2.72 8.87
CA ARG A 23 -8.02 3.80 7.93
C ARG A 23 -9.30 4.40 7.34
N LYS A 24 -10.27 3.58 6.97
CA LYS A 24 -11.57 4.07 6.45
C LYS A 24 -12.26 4.96 7.47
N VAL A 25 -12.31 4.53 8.74
CA VAL A 25 -12.91 5.34 9.80
C VAL A 25 -12.19 6.68 9.99
N LEU A 26 -10.86 6.65 10.02
CA LEU A 26 -10.04 7.83 10.28
C LEU A 26 -9.94 8.76 9.05
N GLU A 27 -9.52 8.23 7.91
CA GLU A 27 -9.10 9.04 6.78
C GLU A 27 -10.27 9.67 6.01
N LEU A 28 -11.49 9.09 6.08
CA LEU A 28 -12.68 9.74 5.52
C LEU A 28 -13.04 11.03 6.25
N GLY A 29 -12.79 11.10 7.57
CA GLY A 29 -12.93 12.33 8.34
C GLY A 29 -11.81 13.31 8.05
N LEU A 30 -10.55 12.82 8.01
CA LEU A 30 -9.38 13.66 7.79
C LEU A 30 -9.38 14.32 6.40
N VAL A 31 -9.73 13.60 5.35
CA VAL A 31 -9.75 14.16 3.99
C VAL A 31 -10.79 15.26 3.82
N ALA A 32 -11.95 15.15 4.49
CA ALA A 32 -12.95 16.19 4.49
C ALA A 32 -12.46 17.46 5.22
N LEU A 33 -11.86 17.25 6.40
CA LEU A 33 -11.27 18.33 7.17
C LEU A 33 -10.08 19.00 6.43
N ALA A 34 -9.28 18.21 5.71
CA ALA A 34 -8.24 18.74 4.83
C ALA A 34 -8.82 19.60 3.70
N ALA A 35 -9.94 19.17 3.09
CA ALA A 35 -10.61 19.97 2.06
C ALA A 35 -11.15 21.31 2.60
N GLU A 36 -11.53 21.37 3.88
CA GLU A 36 -11.99 22.60 4.53
C GLU A 36 -10.85 23.55 4.95
N LYS A 37 -9.68 23.00 5.31
CA LYS A 37 -8.61 23.76 5.99
C LYS A 37 -7.34 23.94 5.19
N SER A 38 -7.16 23.18 4.10
CA SER A 38 -5.92 23.22 3.33
C SER A 38 -5.65 24.56 2.70
N THR A 39 -4.38 24.89 2.61
CA THR A 39 -3.84 26.10 2.02
C THR A 39 -3.02 25.77 0.75
N GLU A 40 -2.57 26.79 0.04
CA GLU A 40 -1.68 26.61 -1.12
C GLU A 40 -0.39 25.86 -0.77
N THR A 41 0.14 26.06 0.45
CA THR A 41 1.32 25.33 0.93
C THR A 41 1.05 23.84 1.05
N ASP A 42 -0.13 23.45 1.56
CA ASP A 42 -0.52 22.04 1.66
C ASP A 42 -0.73 21.40 0.28
N TRP A 43 -1.35 22.15 -0.63
CA TRP A 43 -1.50 21.67 -2.01
C TRP A 43 -0.16 21.50 -2.72
N ALA A 44 0.80 22.40 -2.46
CA ALA A 44 2.17 22.26 -2.99
C ALA A 44 2.86 21.01 -2.45
N ALA A 45 2.76 20.75 -1.14
CA ALA A 45 3.33 19.56 -0.51
C ALA A 45 2.70 18.26 -1.05
N MET A 46 1.37 18.18 -1.16
CA MET A 46 0.71 17.02 -1.76
C MET A 46 1.13 16.80 -3.21
N ARG A 47 1.24 17.87 -3.99
CA ARG A 47 1.66 17.80 -5.41
C ARG A 47 3.10 17.33 -5.57
N GLU A 48 4.00 17.74 -4.66
CA GLU A 48 5.38 17.24 -4.63
C GLU A 48 5.41 15.73 -4.47
N VAL A 49 4.67 15.18 -3.51
CA VAL A 49 4.57 13.73 -3.28
C VAL A 49 3.96 13.00 -4.48
N LEU A 50 2.96 13.59 -5.14
CA LEU A 50 2.39 13.03 -6.37
C LEU A 50 3.40 12.99 -7.50
N ALA A 51 4.23 14.03 -7.65
CA ALA A 51 5.32 14.07 -8.63
C ALA A 51 6.40 13.02 -8.34
N GLU A 52 6.74 12.78 -7.07
CA GLU A 52 7.63 11.68 -6.66
C GLU A 52 7.05 10.31 -7.03
N GLN A 53 5.74 10.11 -6.79
CA GLN A 53 5.08 8.86 -7.17
C GLN A 53 5.06 8.67 -8.70
N GLU A 54 4.84 9.73 -9.47
CA GLU A 54 4.97 9.69 -10.93
C GLU A 54 6.39 9.38 -11.39
N ALA A 55 7.40 9.92 -10.72
CA ALA A 55 8.80 9.63 -11.02
C ALA A 55 9.13 8.17 -10.71
N ALA A 56 8.63 7.64 -9.60
CA ALA A 56 8.80 6.24 -9.24
C ALA A 56 8.20 5.30 -10.29
N LEU A 57 7.03 5.62 -10.86
CA LEU A 57 6.41 4.81 -11.93
C LEU A 57 7.25 4.73 -13.22
N ARG A 58 8.23 5.62 -13.38
CA ARG A 58 9.14 5.61 -14.54
C ARG A 58 10.49 4.93 -14.26
N MET A 59 10.69 4.39 -13.05
CA MET A 59 11.93 3.70 -12.70
C MET A 59 12.12 2.43 -13.52
N ASP A 60 13.37 2.12 -13.82
CA ASP A 60 13.75 0.87 -14.48
C ASP A 60 13.60 -0.31 -13.51
N ARG A 61 12.78 -1.28 -13.91
CA ARG A 61 12.46 -2.50 -13.17
C ARG A 61 13.05 -3.76 -13.81
N SER A 62 13.95 -3.59 -14.77
CA SER A 62 14.54 -4.72 -15.52
C SER A 62 15.47 -5.60 -14.67
N THR A 63 15.92 -5.09 -13.52
CA THR A 63 16.77 -5.81 -12.57
C THR A 63 16.04 -6.06 -11.24
N PRO A 64 16.37 -7.13 -10.50
CA PRO A 64 15.79 -7.35 -9.16
C PRO A 64 16.01 -6.18 -8.20
N HIS A 65 17.16 -5.51 -8.28
CA HIS A 65 17.46 -4.33 -7.48
C HIS A 65 16.61 -3.12 -7.89
N GLY A 66 16.44 -2.88 -9.19
CA GLY A 66 15.58 -1.81 -9.70
C GLY A 66 14.12 -2.02 -9.34
N ASP A 67 13.63 -3.26 -9.42
CA ASP A 67 12.26 -3.62 -9.00
C ASP A 67 12.05 -3.40 -7.49
N LEU A 68 13.00 -3.78 -6.65
CA LEU A 68 12.95 -3.51 -5.21
C LEU A 68 12.88 -2.00 -4.91
N LEU A 69 13.74 -1.20 -5.54
CA LEU A 69 13.74 0.26 -5.37
C LEU A 69 12.43 0.90 -5.82
N PHE A 70 11.83 0.41 -6.91
CA PHE A 70 10.51 0.83 -7.38
C PHE A 70 9.44 0.63 -6.31
N HIS A 71 9.31 -0.60 -5.76
CA HIS A 71 8.29 -0.90 -4.75
C HIS A 71 8.49 -0.10 -3.47
N GLU A 72 9.74 0.13 -3.08
CA GLU A 72 10.07 0.98 -1.94
C GLU A 72 9.66 2.44 -2.18
N ALA A 73 9.98 2.99 -3.34
CA ALA A 73 9.65 4.38 -3.71
C ALA A 73 8.13 4.59 -3.77
N ILE A 74 7.38 3.67 -4.41
CA ILE A 74 5.92 3.72 -4.48
C ILE A 74 5.30 3.62 -3.07
N GLY A 75 5.77 2.69 -2.23
CA GLY A 75 5.28 2.53 -0.86
C GLY A 75 5.51 3.77 0.00
N LYS A 76 6.71 4.34 -0.07
CA LYS A 76 7.04 5.59 0.65
C LYS A 76 6.18 6.76 0.19
N ALA A 77 6.03 6.95 -1.12
CA ALA A 77 5.22 8.03 -1.68
C ALA A 77 3.74 7.88 -1.28
N ASN A 78 3.20 6.65 -1.29
CA ASN A 78 1.84 6.37 -0.81
C ASN A 78 1.63 6.88 0.62
N ILE A 79 2.50 6.50 1.56
CA ILE A 79 2.39 6.91 2.97
C ILE A 79 2.57 8.42 3.14
N ARG A 80 3.53 9.02 2.42
CA ARG A 80 3.76 10.46 2.46
C ARG A 80 2.55 11.25 1.96
N PHE A 81 1.81 10.74 0.95
CA PHE A 81 0.58 11.37 0.47
C PHE A 81 -0.49 11.43 1.57
N HIS A 82 -0.79 10.30 2.23
CA HIS A 82 -1.76 10.27 3.32
C HIS A 82 -1.33 11.14 4.51
N LYS A 83 -0.03 11.18 4.82
CA LYS A 83 0.52 12.09 5.83
C LYS A 83 0.29 13.55 5.45
N ALA A 84 0.56 13.95 4.20
CA ALA A 84 0.33 15.32 3.74
C ALA A 84 -1.16 15.72 3.84
N VAL A 85 -2.08 14.79 3.54
CA VAL A 85 -3.52 15.00 3.77
C VAL A 85 -3.83 15.24 5.26
N ALA A 86 -3.25 14.43 6.16
CA ALA A 86 -3.44 14.60 7.59
C ALA A 86 -2.85 15.92 8.11
N GLU A 87 -1.69 16.33 7.64
CA GLU A 87 -1.04 17.60 7.98
C GLU A 87 -1.88 18.80 7.58
N ALA A 88 -2.56 18.74 6.44
CA ALA A 88 -3.49 19.77 5.99
C ALA A 88 -4.69 19.99 6.93
N THR A 89 -5.00 19.03 7.80
CA THR A 89 -6.07 19.17 8.81
C THR A 89 -5.71 20.11 9.96
N ARG A 90 -4.42 20.39 10.18
CA ARG A 90 -3.88 21.11 11.35
C ARG A 90 -4.21 20.42 12.68
N ASN A 91 -4.46 19.12 12.66
CA ASN A 91 -4.77 18.33 13.85
C ASN A 91 -3.57 17.44 14.23
N PRO A 92 -2.78 17.77 15.25
CA PRO A 92 -1.59 17.01 15.62
C PRO A 92 -1.90 15.57 16.06
N LEU A 93 -3.08 15.32 16.64
CA LEU A 93 -3.49 13.97 17.02
C LEU A 93 -3.74 13.10 15.78
N ALA A 94 -4.33 13.69 14.73
CA ALA A 94 -4.54 12.98 13.46
C ALA A 94 -3.21 12.52 12.83
N ILE A 95 -2.22 13.42 12.84
CA ILE A 95 -0.87 13.12 12.32
C ILE A 95 -0.22 12.00 13.15
N MET A 96 -0.28 12.10 14.48
CA MET A 96 0.30 11.10 15.38
C MET A 96 -0.32 9.72 15.19
N VAL A 97 -1.65 9.63 15.11
CA VAL A 97 -2.35 8.35 14.90
C VAL A 97 -2.01 7.76 13.54
N LEU A 98 -2.00 8.58 12.48
CA LEU A 98 -1.64 8.09 11.15
C LEU A 98 -0.20 7.59 11.09
N GLN A 99 0.74 8.29 11.76
CA GLN A 99 2.13 7.85 11.87
C GLN A 99 2.27 6.51 12.60
N ALA A 100 1.50 6.30 13.66
CA ALA A 100 1.54 5.05 14.42
C ALA A 100 1.13 3.81 13.61
N ILE A 101 0.26 3.99 12.61
CA ILE A 101 -0.19 2.91 11.73
C ILE A 101 0.57 2.82 10.40
N SER A 102 1.53 3.74 10.16
CA SER A 102 2.23 3.84 8.88
C SER A 102 3.15 2.65 8.60
N GLU A 103 3.91 2.16 9.59
CA GLU A 103 4.85 1.05 9.39
C GLU A 103 4.16 -0.24 8.92
N PRO A 104 3.11 -0.75 9.60
CA PRO A 104 2.39 -1.92 9.10
C PRO A 104 1.76 -1.68 7.73
N LEU A 105 1.35 -0.46 7.40
CA LEU A 105 0.80 -0.11 6.09
C LEU A 105 1.83 -0.12 4.96
N ILE A 106 3.10 0.15 5.25
CA ILE A 106 4.18 0.05 4.25
C ILE A 106 4.24 -1.36 3.67
N GLU A 107 4.22 -2.37 4.53
CA GLU A 107 4.31 -3.76 4.08
C GLU A 107 3.08 -4.21 3.29
N VAL A 108 1.86 -3.85 3.74
CA VAL A 108 0.63 -4.10 2.97
C VAL A 108 0.69 -3.42 1.61
N SER A 109 1.09 -2.15 1.58
CA SER A 109 1.23 -1.37 0.34
C SER A 109 2.30 -1.96 -0.58
N ARG A 110 3.45 -2.39 -0.05
CA ARG A 110 4.51 -3.01 -0.83
C ARG A 110 4.00 -4.26 -1.55
N ARG A 111 3.35 -5.16 -0.84
CA ARG A 111 2.82 -6.41 -1.42
C ARG A 111 1.71 -6.16 -2.44
N THR A 112 0.79 -5.24 -2.16
CA THR A 112 -0.28 -4.91 -3.12
C THR A 112 0.27 -4.21 -4.37
N ASN A 113 1.35 -3.43 -4.25
CA ASN A 113 1.99 -2.75 -5.37
C ASN A 113 2.75 -3.70 -6.31
N GLU A 114 3.01 -4.96 -5.91
CA GLU A 114 3.52 -6.01 -6.80
C GLU A 114 2.47 -6.45 -7.85
N MET A 115 1.19 -6.17 -7.58
CA MET A 115 0.11 -6.51 -8.52
C MET A 115 0.11 -5.56 -9.73
N PRO A 116 0.03 -6.08 -10.97
CA PRO A 116 0.04 -5.26 -12.18
C PRO A 116 -1.06 -4.19 -12.19
N GLY A 117 -0.68 -2.95 -12.49
CA GLY A 117 -1.59 -1.82 -12.62
C GLY A 117 -2.04 -1.19 -11.31
N VAL A 118 -1.70 -1.76 -10.14
CA VAL A 118 -2.04 -1.21 -8.82
C VAL A 118 -1.31 0.10 -8.54
N PRO A 119 0.00 0.24 -8.78
CA PRO A 119 0.71 1.50 -8.57
C PRO A 119 0.13 2.66 -9.39
N GLU A 120 -0.17 2.44 -10.67
CA GLU A 120 -0.75 3.43 -11.57
C GLU A 120 -2.19 3.80 -11.16
N ALA A 121 -2.98 2.82 -10.74
CA ALA A 121 -4.32 3.06 -10.23
C ALA A 121 -4.28 3.88 -8.93
N GLY A 122 -3.36 3.57 -8.02
CA GLY A 122 -3.12 4.32 -6.79
C GLY A 122 -2.80 5.79 -7.06
N LEU A 123 -1.88 6.07 -7.98
CA LEU A 123 -1.55 7.44 -8.37
C LEU A 123 -2.77 8.19 -8.94
N ARG A 124 -3.55 7.56 -9.83
CA ARG A 124 -4.77 8.20 -10.36
C ARG A 124 -5.77 8.54 -9.25
N GLN A 125 -5.91 7.67 -8.26
CA GLN A 125 -6.79 7.89 -7.11
C GLN A 125 -6.28 9.01 -6.20
N HIS A 126 -4.98 9.08 -5.92
CA HIS A 126 -4.38 10.17 -5.18
C HIS A 126 -4.58 11.52 -5.88
N TRP A 127 -4.44 11.59 -7.20
CA TRP A 127 -4.77 12.78 -7.97
C TRP A 127 -6.24 13.18 -7.85
N ALA A 128 -7.16 12.21 -7.78
CA ALA A 128 -8.58 12.51 -7.58
C ALA A 128 -8.85 13.11 -6.19
N ILE A 129 -8.21 12.55 -5.15
CA ILE A 129 -8.27 13.08 -3.78
C ILE A 129 -7.71 14.50 -3.73
N TYR A 130 -6.50 14.71 -4.24
CA TYR A 130 -5.86 16.03 -4.30
C TYR A 130 -6.74 17.08 -4.96
N ARG A 131 -7.32 16.77 -6.12
CA ARG A 131 -8.20 17.69 -6.84
C ARG A 131 -9.42 18.07 -6.02
N ALA A 132 -10.05 17.10 -5.35
CA ALA A 132 -11.22 17.35 -4.50
C ALA A 132 -10.87 18.22 -3.27
N ILE A 133 -9.69 18.00 -2.67
CA ILE A 133 -9.19 18.86 -1.58
C ILE A 133 -8.97 20.29 -2.09
N ARG A 134 -8.29 20.46 -3.23
CA ARG A 134 -8.02 21.77 -3.82
C ARG A 134 -9.29 22.52 -4.26
N GLU A 135 -10.34 21.79 -4.61
CA GLU A 135 -11.66 22.36 -4.91
C GLU A 135 -12.44 22.77 -3.65
N ASN A 136 -11.86 22.61 -2.46
CA ASN A 136 -12.55 22.83 -1.17
C ASN A 136 -13.89 22.09 -1.09
N ASN A 137 -13.94 20.86 -1.60
CA ASN A 137 -15.15 20.05 -1.62
C ASN A 137 -15.02 18.81 -0.72
N PRO A 138 -15.44 18.89 0.56
CA PRO A 138 -15.32 17.80 1.53
C PRO A 138 -16.01 16.50 1.10
N GLU A 139 -17.18 16.59 0.49
CA GLU A 139 -17.94 15.40 0.06
C GLU A 139 -17.27 14.69 -1.12
N LYS A 140 -16.78 15.46 -2.08
CA LYS A 140 -16.00 14.91 -3.20
C LYS A 140 -14.70 14.28 -2.72
N ALA A 141 -14.03 14.92 -1.74
CA ALA A 141 -12.82 14.38 -1.12
C ALA A 141 -13.08 13.07 -0.38
N ARG A 142 -14.18 12.99 0.42
CA ARG A 142 -14.62 11.73 1.05
C ARG A 142 -14.90 10.64 0.03
N HIS A 143 -15.60 10.98 -1.04
CA HIS A 143 -15.91 10.01 -2.10
C HIS A 143 -14.65 9.46 -2.76
N ALA A 144 -13.71 10.32 -3.12
CA ALA A 144 -12.43 9.94 -3.73
C ALA A 144 -11.59 9.07 -2.78
N MET A 145 -11.47 9.46 -1.49
CA MET A 145 -10.76 8.69 -0.47
C MET A 145 -11.42 7.33 -0.23
N ARG A 146 -12.74 7.26 -0.17
CA ARG A 146 -13.47 6.00 -0.02
C ARG A 146 -13.18 5.04 -1.16
N ALA A 147 -13.22 5.53 -2.40
CA ALA A 147 -12.90 4.73 -3.58
C ALA A 147 -11.47 4.18 -3.53
N HIS A 148 -10.50 4.99 -3.10
CA HIS A 148 -9.11 4.60 -2.90
C HIS A 148 -8.96 3.51 -1.84
N LEU A 149 -9.51 3.71 -0.64
CA LEU A 149 -9.41 2.75 0.46
C LEU A 149 -10.14 1.43 0.16
N GLN A 150 -11.28 1.47 -0.55
CA GLN A 150 -11.95 0.26 -1.04
C GLN A 150 -11.12 -0.50 -2.08
N ALA A 151 -10.36 0.19 -2.93
CA ALA A 151 -9.44 -0.47 -3.84
C ALA A 151 -8.29 -1.15 -3.08
N ALA A 152 -7.71 -0.48 -2.07
CA ALA A 152 -6.69 -1.06 -1.20
C ALA A 152 -7.19 -2.32 -0.47
N GLU A 153 -8.43 -2.29 0.05
CA GLU A 153 -9.09 -3.42 0.70
C GLU A 153 -9.25 -4.61 -0.26
N ARG A 154 -9.77 -4.38 -1.46
CA ARG A 154 -9.88 -5.45 -2.47
C ARG A 154 -8.54 -6.05 -2.84
N ASN A 155 -7.50 -5.23 -3.01
CA ASN A 155 -6.16 -5.70 -3.34
C ASN A 155 -5.56 -6.54 -2.21
N ALA A 156 -5.71 -6.12 -0.94
CA ALA A 156 -5.29 -6.90 0.22
C ALA A 156 -6.01 -8.25 0.29
N HIS A 157 -7.32 -8.27 0.07
CA HIS A 157 -8.11 -9.51 0.06
C HIS A 157 -7.70 -10.48 -1.05
N ILE A 158 -7.37 -9.99 -2.25
CA ILE A 158 -6.85 -10.82 -3.34
C ILE A 158 -5.52 -11.48 -2.94
N LEU A 159 -4.60 -10.75 -2.29
CA LEU A 159 -3.35 -11.31 -1.81
C LEU A 159 -3.57 -12.38 -0.73
N GLN A 160 -4.51 -12.15 0.18
CA GLN A 160 -4.85 -13.10 1.22
C GLN A 160 -5.35 -14.42 0.62
N THR A 161 -6.33 -14.37 -0.25
CA THR A 161 -6.91 -15.57 -0.89
C THR A 161 -5.89 -16.32 -1.75
N ALA A 162 -4.99 -15.62 -2.44
CA ALA A 162 -3.91 -16.23 -3.20
C ALA A 162 -2.89 -16.93 -2.29
N GLY A 163 -2.56 -16.32 -1.15
CA GLY A 163 -1.66 -16.91 -0.14
C GLY A 163 -2.23 -18.16 0.51
N GLU A 164 -3.51 -18.16 0.86
CA GLU A 164 -4.22 -19.33 1.41
C GLU A 164 -4.28 -20.49 0.40
N ALA A 165 -4.56 -20.19 -0.87
CA ALA A 165 -4.57 -21.18 -1.93
C ALA A 165 -3.18 -21.83 -2.14
N ALA A 166 -2.12 -21.05 -2.09
CA ALA A 166 -0.75 -21.54 -2.21
C ALA A 166 -0.35 -22.43 -1.01
N ALA A 167 -0.79 -22.09 0.19
CA ALA A 167 -0.50 -22.85 1.41
C ALA A 167 -1.25 -24.20 1.49
N THR A 168 -2.34 -24.37 0.75
CA THR A 168 -3.14 -25.62 0.71
C THR A 168 -2.71 -26.59 -0.37
N LEU A 169 -1.80 -26.20 -1.28
CA LEU A 169 -1.24 -27.13 -2.27
C LEU A 169 -0.30 -28.14 -1.58
N PRO A 170 -0.50 -29.48 -1.77
CA PRO A 170 0.40 -30.47 -1.22
C PRO A 170 1.81 -30.27 -1.80
N ALA A 171 2.82 -30.28 -0.92
CA ALA A 171 4.20 -30.27 -1.38
C ALA A 171 4.40 -31.42 -2.39
N THR A 172 4.68 -31.08 -3.63
CA THR A 172 5.00 -32.08 -4.66
C THR A 172 6.21 -32.87 -4.16
N ALA A 173 5.99 -34.18 -3.87
CA ALA A 173 7.06 -35.07 -3.51
C ALA A 173 8.17 -35.00 -4.56
N PRO A 174 9.46 -35.00 -4.17
CA PRO A 174 10.54 -35.01 -5.13
C PRO A 174 10.37 -36.26 -5.99
N THR A 175 10.31 -36.09 -7.30
CA THR A 175 10.29 -37.18 -8.28
C THR A 175 11.55 -38.01 -8.06
N ALA A 176 11.36 -39.28 -7.69
CA ALA A 176 12.42 -40.27 -7.61
C ALA A 176 12.93 -40.58 -9.01
N ALA A 177 13.85 -39.76 -9.50
CA ALA A 177 14.53 -39.91 -10.79
C ALA A 177 16.04 -39.67 -10.63
N ASP A 178 16.66 -40.22 -9.56
CA ASP A 178 18.13 -40.36 -9.50
C ASP A 178 18.57 -41.52 -8.60
N ALA A 179 17.90 -42.65 -8.78
CA ALA A 179 18.35 -43.90 -8.17
C ALA A 179 18.55 -44.95 -9.28
N GLY A 180 19.70 -44.88 -9.94
CA GLY A 180 20.02 -45.92 -10.89
C GLY A 180 21.19 -45.67 -11.80
N LYS A 181 22.41 -45.57 -11.30
CA LYS A 181 23.65 -46.01 -11.97
C LYS A 181 24.79 -46.17 -10.99
N SER A 182 24.73 -47.20 -10.20
CA SER A 182 25.92 -47.85 -9.64
C SER A 182 25.94 -49.27 -10.23
N GLY A 183 26.82 -49.51 -11.12
CA GLY A 183 27.12 -50.81 -11.79
C GLY A 183 28.57 -50.75 -12.23
N GLU A 184 29.40 -51.07 -11.53
CA GLU A 184 30.41 -52.14 -11.30
C GLU A 184 31.00 -52.78 -12.56
N PRO A 185 32.05 -53.63 -12.39
CA PRO A 185 33.47 -53.29 -12.63
C PRO A 185 34.10 -54.29 -13.61
N ALA A 186 35.30 -54.03 -14.01
CA ALA A 186 36.32 -55.06 -14.33
C ALA A 186 37.67 -54.40 -14.49
#